data_85951abece4247a6955edcb1091d3196
#
_entry.id   85951abece4247a6955edcb1091d3196
#
_cell.length_a   1.000
_cell.length_b   1.000
_cell.length_c   1.000
_cell.angle_alpha   90.00
_cell.angle_beta   90.00
_cell.angle_gamma   90.00
#
_symmetry.space_group_name_H-M   'P 1'
#
loop_
_entity.id
_entity.type
_entity.pdbx_description
1 polymer ?
#
loop_
_entity_poly.entity_id
_entity_poly.type
_entity_poly.pdbx_seq_one_letter_code
_entity_poly.pdbx_strand_id
1 'polypeptide(L)'
;MDETRILLVLTDILLPLLTGYLLKVHSIMSARQCNWLIRFNVVVMVTVMTLLSFWVLPLSSQLLWLPLLGVLFTVIPGVIGAYFFAGVFTNYLDRGAYVVSSMLSNIGTIGGLSAFILYGEAGFAYVQLIAAPQ
;
A
#
# COMPACT_ATOMS: atom_id res chain seq x y z
N MET A 1 -12.49 -8.31 -19.09
CA MET A 1 -11.67 -7.18 -18.56
C MET A 1 -11.14 -6.46 -19.78
N ASP A 2 -11.47 -5.20 -19.91
CA ASP A 2 -11.09 -4.44 -21.11
C ASP A 2 -9.59 -4.20 -21.10
N GLU A 3 -8.91 -4.53 -22.19
CA GLU A 3 -7.46 -4.33 -22.38
C GLU A 3 -7.05 -2.89 -22.06
N THR A 4 -7.94 -1.93 -22.33
CA THR A 4 -7.77 -0.52 -22.01
C THR A 4 -7.58 -0.25 -20.50
N ARG A 5 -8.27 -0.99 -19.62
CA ARG A 5 -8.14 -0.82 -18.15
C ARG A 5 -6.82 -1.36 -17.65
N ILE A 6 -6.34 -2.46 -18.22
CA ILE A 6 -5.02 -3.02 -17.88
C ILE A 6 -3.92 -2.05 -18.29
N LEU A 7 -4.03 -1.47 -19.50
CA LEU A 7 -3.09 -0.46 -19.97
C LEU A 7 -3.09 0.78 -19.08
N LEU A 8 -4.25 1.25 -18.61
CA LEU A 8 -4.35 2.37 -17.69
C LEU A 8 -3.63 2.08 -16.36
N VAL A 9 -3.88 0.90 -15.75
CA VAL A 9 -3.18 0.51 -14.50
C VAL A 9 -1.68 0.48 -14.69
N LEU A 10 -1.20 -0.13 -15.77
CA LEU A 10 0.24 -0.18 -16.07
C LEU A 10 0.82 1.21 -16.29
N THR A 11 0.12 2.08 -17.02
CA THR A 11 0.56 3.45 -17.27
C THR A 11 0.64 4.26 -15.97
N ASP A 12 -0.37 4.15 -15.10
CA ASP A 12 -0.43 4.88 -13.83
C ASP A 12 0.64 4.42 -12.83
N ILE A 13 1.15 3.20 -12.97
CA ILE A 13 2.27 2.71 -12.16
C ILE A 13 3.62 3.09 -12.79
N LEU A 14 3.78 2.86 -14.10
CA LEU A 14 5.05 3.05 -14.78
C LEU A 14 5.41 4.52 -14.99
N LEU A 15 4.42 5.37 -15.30
CA LEU A 15 4.65 6.78 -15.60
C LEU A 15 5.22 7.56 -14.40
N PRO A 16 4.69 7.43 -13.15
CA PRO A 16 5.30 8.06 -11.98
C PRO A 16 6.70 7.52 -11.66
N LEU A 17 6.94 6.21 -11.86
CA LEU A 17 8.26 5.62 -11.65
C LEU A 17 9.29 6.19 -12.61
N LEU A 18 8.96 6.25 -13.90
CA LEU A 18 9.82 6.84 -14.93
C LEU A 18 10.06 8.32 -14.65
N THR A 19 9.02 9.07 -14.31
CA THR A 19 9.13 10.49 -13.98
C THR A 19 10.03 10.69 -12.76
N GLY A 20 9.84 9.91 -11.69
CA GLY A 20 10.69 9.97 -10.50
C GLY A 20 12.14 9.64 -10.79
N TYR A 21 12.40 8.63 -11.63
CA TYR A 21 13.74 8.28 -12.08
C TYR A 21 14.40 9.41 -12.88
N LEU A 22 13.68 9.99 -13.84
CA LEU A 22 14.19 11.11 -14.66
C LEU A 22 14.50 12.34 -13.81
N LEU A 23 13.62 12.70 -12.86
CA LEU A 23 13.84 13.80 -11.92
C LEU A 23 15.11 13.59 -11.08
N LYS A 24 15.37 12.35 -10.67
CA LYS A 24 16.58 11.98 -9.93
C LYS A 24 17.84 12.06 -10.80
N VAL A 25 17.82 11.47 -12.00
CA VAL A 25 18.96 11.45 -12.92
C VAL A 25 19.37 12.86 -13.33
N HIS A 26 18.39 13.72 -13.61
CA HIS A 26 18.65 15.13 -13.98
C HIS A 26 18.88 16.06 -12.78
N SER A 27 18.89 15.51 -11.55
CA SER A 27 19.10 16.28 -10.31
C SER A 27 18.15 17.49 -10.18
N ILE A 28 16.94 17.39 -10.75
CA ILE A 28 15.94 18.49 -10.74
C ILE A 28 15.37 18.69 -9.34
N MET A 29 15.33 17.64 -8.54
CA MET A 29 14.81 17.68 -7.17
C MET A 29 15.88 17.32 -6.14
N SER A 30 15.98 18.14 -5.10
CA SER A 30 16.81 17.85 -3.94
C SER A 30 16.18 16.77 -3.04
N ALA A 31 16.99 16.04 -2.26
CA ALA A 31 16.51 15.05 -1.31
C ALA A 31 15.51 15.64 -0.29
N ARG A 32 15.69 16.92 0.09
CA ARG A 32 14.78 17.62 1.01
C ARG A 32 13.39 17.82 0.39
N GLN A 33 13.33 18.18 -0.89
CA GLN A 33 12.06 18.35 -1.63
C GLN A 33 11.35 17.01 -1.81
N CYS A 34 12.08 15.93 -2.14
CA CYS A 34 11.52 14.59 -2.23
C CYS A 34 10.93 14.14 -0.89
N ASN A 35 11.65 14.30 0.22
CA ASN A 35 11.16 13.93 1.55
C ASN A 35 9.94 14.76 1.96
N TRP A 36 9.87 16.04 1.60
CA TRP A 36 8.70 16.87 1.85
C TRP A 36 7.48 16.39 1.06
N LEU A 37 7.66 16.08 -0.24
CA LEU A 37 6.59 15.54 -1.10
C LEU A 37 6.08 14.19 -0.60
N ILE A 38 6.98 13.28 -0.21
CA ILE A 38 6.59 11.98 0.35
C ILE A 38 5.76 12.19 1.62
N ARG A 39 6.22 13.04 2.53
CA ARG A 39 5.49 13.35 3.77
C ARG A 39 4.14 13.99 3.49
N PHE A 40 4.07 14.95 2.58
CA PHE A 40 2.82 15.59 2.18
C PHE A 40 1.84 14.58 1.58
N ASN A 41 2.32 13.71 0.68
CA ASN A 41 1.49 12.67 0.07
C ASN A 41 0.93 11.73 1.14
N VAL A 42 1.77 11.18 2.02
CA VAL A 42 1.34 10.21 3.04
C VAL A 42 0.42 10.85 4.06
N VAL A 43 0.77 12.03 4.59
CA VAL A 43 0.01 12.65 5.69
C VAL A 43 -1.26 13.34 5.21
N VAL A 44 -1.25 13.93 4.02
CA VAL A 44 -2.39 14.72 3.53
C VAL A 44 -3.19 13.95 2.49
N MET A 45 -2.55 13.59 1.36
CA MET A 45 -3.28 13.03 0.23
C MET A 45 -3.90 11.66 0.54
N VAL A 46 -3.11 10.75 1.10
CA VAL A 46 -3.61 9.41 1.46
C VAL A 46 -4.68 9.49 2.53
N THR A 47 -4.51 10.36 3.54
CA THR A 47 -5.51 10.54 4.60
C THR A 47 -6.82 11.10 4.05
N VAL A 48 -6.76 12.14 3.21
CA VAL A 48 -7.96 12.73 2.59
C VAL A 48 -8.66 11.71 1.70
N MET A 49 -7.91 11.00 0.85
CA MET A 49 -8.50 9.96 0.00
C MET A 49 -9.16 8.85 0.81
N THR A 50 -8.53 8.41 1.89
CA THR A 50 -9.09 7.39 2.78
C THR A 50 -10.38 7.87 3.44
N LEU A 51 -10.39 9.09 3.97
CA LEU A 51 -11.59 9.69 4.58
C LEU A 51 -12.74 9.82 3.57
N LEU A 52 -12.48 10.33 2.37
CA LEU A 52 -13.49 10.47 1.33
C LEU A 52 -14.03 9.10 0.88
N SER A 53 -13.16 8.11 0.76
CA SER A 53 -13.57 6.76 0.37
C SER A 53 -14.45 6.10 1.43
N PHE A 54 -14.15 6.29 2.71
CA PHE A 54 -15.01 5.80 3.79
C PHE A 54 -16.34 6.56 3.89
N TRP A 55 -16.35 7.83 3.51
CA TRP A 55 -17.58 8.63 3.50
C TRP A 55 -18.63 8.07 2.51
N VAL A 56 -18.18 7.59 1.36
CA VAL A 56 -19.04 7.05 0.29
C VAL A 56 -19.42 5.58 0.55
N LEU A 57 -18.70 4.90 1.46
CA LEU A 57 -18.88 3.46 1.67
C LEU A 57 -20.17 3.15 2.43
N PRO A 58 -21.09 2.34 1.85
CA PRO A 58 -22.28 1.90 2.57
C PRO A 58 -21.90 0.96 3.71
N LEU A 59 -22.02 1.42 4.96
CA LEU A 59 -21.71 0.62 6.14
C LEU A 59 -22.66 -0.57 6.25
N SER A 60 -22.16 -1.76 6.04
CA SER A 60 -22.88 -3.02 6.24
C SER A 60 -22.09 -3.95 7.16
N SER A 61 -22.80 -4.85 7.85
CA SER A 61 -22.14 -5.84 8.73
C SER A 61 -21.17 -6.75 7.97
N GLN A 62 -21.35 -6.92 6.69
CA GLN A 62 -20.45 -7.68 5.82
C GLN A 62 -19.06 -7.05 5.68
N LEU A 63 -18.94 -5.73 5.87
CA LEU A 63 -17.66 -5.03 5.81
C LEU A 63 -16.71 -5.39 6.95
N LEU A 64 -17.23 -5.93 8.06
CA LEU A 64 -16.39 -6.38 9.20
C LEU A 64 -15.45 -7.54 8.84
N TRP A 65 -15.75 -8.30 7.78
CA TRP A 65 -14.86 -9.34 7.29
C TRP A 65 -13.59 -8.81 6.65
N LEU A 66 -13.60 -7.58 6.11
CA LEU A 66 -12.45 -6.99 5.42
C LEU A 66 -11.28 -6.69 6.39
N PRO A 67 -11.47 -6.01 7.54
CA PRO A 67 -10.42 -5.87 8.54
C PRO A 67 -9.93 -7.23 9.08
N LEU A 68 -10.82 -8.22 9.25
CA LEU A 68 -10.43 -9.56 9.67
C LEU A 68 -9.49 -10.22 8.66
N LEU A 69 -9.78 -10.10 7.36
CA LEU A 69 -8.86 -10.53 6.29
C LEU A 69 -7.53 -9.78 6.36
N GLY A 70 -7.55 -8.49 6.65
CA GLY A 70 -6.34 -7.69 6.84
C GLY A 70 -5.47 -8.21 7.98
N VAL A 71 -6.07 -8.56 9.13
CA VAL A 71 -5.35 -9.20 10.24
C VAL A 71 -4.73 -10.53 9.80
N LEU A 72 -5.46 -11.37 9.06
CA LEU A 72 -4.92 -12.63 8.55
C LEU A 72 -3.74 -12.42 7.60
N PHE A 73 -3.86 -11.46 6.66
CA PHE A 73 -2.78 -11.12 5.72
C PHE A 73 -1.54 -10.52 6.41
N THR A 74 -1.68 -9.99 7.61
CA THR A 74 -0.57 -9.48 8.42
C THR A 74 0.05 -10.59 9.26
N VAL A 75 -0.78 -11.33 9.98
CA VAL A 75 -0.33 -12.33 10.97
C VAL A 75 0.28 -13.55 10.28
N ILE A 76 -0.35 -14.08 9.23
CA ILE A 76 0.12 -15.31 8.57
C ILE A 76 1.54 -15.16 8.01
N PRO A 77 1.87 -14.13 7.20
CA PRO A 77 3.24 -13.94 6.73
C PRO A 77 4.23 -13.67 7.86
N GLY A 78 3.80 -12.94 8.90
CA GLY A 78 4.63 -12.70 10.08
C GLY A 78 5.00 -13.97 10.82
N VAL A 79 4.04 -14.86 11.04
CA VAL A 79 4.27 -16.18 11.65
C VAL A 79 5.19 -17.03 10.78
N ILE A 80 4.93 -17.10 9.48
CA ILE A 80 5.79 -17.83 8.53
C ILE A 80 7.22 -17.25 8.55
N GLY A 81 7.35 -15.93 8.47
CA GLY A 81 8.63 -15.23 8.54
C GLY A 81 9.39 -15.54 9.84
N ALA A 82 8.68 -15.49 10.98
CA ALA A 82 9.27 -15.72 12.29
C ALA A 82 9.77 -17.17 12.47
N TYR A 83 8.96 -18.15 12.08
CA TYR A 83 9.27 -19.56 12.32
C TYR A 83 10.22 -20.17 11.29
N PHE A 84 10.06 -19.85 10.01
CA PHE A 84 10.82 -20.54 8.95
C PHE A 84 12.08 -19.79 8.52
N PHE A 85 12.06 -18.48 8.54
CA PHE A 85 13.13 -17.69 7.91
C PHE A 85 13.92 -16.81 8.89
N ALA A 86 13.35 -16.42 10.01
CA ALA A 86 14.02 -15.51 10.94
C ALA A 86 15.29 -16.11 11.59
N GLY A 87 15.40 -17.44 11.60
CA GLY A 87 16.59 -18.17 12.10
C GLY A 87 17.87 -17.97 11.27
N VAL A 88 17.75 -17.47 10.04
CA VAL A 88 18.91 -17.16 9.18
C VAL A 88 19.69 -15.94 9.71
N PHE A 89 19.02 -15.06 10.46
CA PHE A 89 19.62 -13.84 10.99
C PHE A 89 20.19 -14.08 12.40
N THR A 90 21.47 -13.79 12.57
CA THR A 90 22.18 -13.91 13.86
C THR A 90 21.92 -12.74 14.79
N ASN A 91 21.71 -11.54 14.21
CA ASN A 91 21.39 -10.32 14.96
C ASN A 91 19.88 -10.24 15.22
N TYR A 92 19.53 -9.99 16.47
CA TYR A 92 18.13 -9.92 16.89
C TYR A 92 17.38 -8.74 16.25
N LEU A 93 18.04 -7.61 15.98
CA LEU A 93 17.43 -6.46 15.30
C LEU A 93 17.10 -6.77 13.84
N ASP A 94 18.00 -7.45 13.14
CA ASP A 94 17.78 -7.85 11.74
C ASP A 94 16.66 -8.89 11.65
N ARG A 95 16.61 -9.81 12.61
CA ARG A 95 15.51 -10.77 12.75
C ARG A 95 14.17 -10.06 12.96
N GLY A 96 14.13 -9.09 13.88
CA GLY A 96 12.92 -8.30 14.13
C GLY A 96 12.48 -7.49 12.92
N ALA A 97 13.42 -6.81 12.26
CA ALA A 97 13.16 -6.06 11.04
C ALA A 97 12.61 -6.94 9.90
N TYR A 98 13.18 -8.14 9.76
CA TYR A 98 12.71 -9.11 8.76
C TYR A 98 11.27 -9.56 9.04
N VAL A 99 10.95 -9.93 10.28
CA VAL A 99 9.58 -10.34 10.64
C VAL A 99 8.59 -9.21 10.41
N VAL A 100 8.90 -7.97 10.84
CA VAL A 100 8.05 -6.81 10.60
C VAL A 100 7.88 -6.55 9.11
N SER A 101 8.96 -6.65 8.32
CA SER A 101 8.88 -6.47 6.86
C SER A 101 8.01 -7.54 6.17
N SER A 102 7.97 -8.75 6.72
CA SER A 102 7.11 -9.83 6.19
C SER A 102 5.62 -9.61 6.52
N MET A 103 5.32 -8.89 7.59
CA MET A 103 3.96 -8.51 7.98
C MET A 103 3.40 -7.36 7.17
N LEU A 104 4.27 -6.44 6.75
CA LEU A 104 3.87 -5.25 6.02
C LEU A 104 3.76 -5.56 4.52
N SER A 105 2.61 -5.31 3.96
CA SER A 105 2.38 -5.43 2.53
C SER A 105 2.02 -4.07 1.92
N ASN A 106 2.29 -3.89 0.64
CA ASN A 106 1.94 -2.66 -0.05
C ASN A 106 0.49 -2.67 -0.59
N ILE A 107 -0.40 -3.34 0.14
CA ILE A 107 -1.82 -3.44 -0.23
C ILE A 107 -2.47 -2.05 -0.22
N GLY A 108 -2.19 -1.23 0.80
CA GLY A 108 -2.84 0.08 0.95
C GLY A 108 -2.57 1.04 -0.21
N THR A 109 -1.35 1.07 -0.74
CA THR A 109 -0.97 1.98 -1.83
C THR A 109 -1.14 1.37 -3.21
N ILE A 110 -0.39 0.33 -3.54
CA ILE A 110 -0.47 -0.28 -4.88
C ILE A 110 -1.80 -0.99 -5.07
N GLY A 111 -2.23 -1.79 -4.10
CA GLY A 111 -3.52 -2.47 -4.13
C GLY A 111 -4.70 -1.48 -4.15
N GLY A 112 -4.62 -0.42 -3.34
CA GLY A 112 -5.62 0.64 -3.30
C GLY A 112 -5.76 1.38 -4.63
N LEU A 113 -4.63 1.77 -5.24
CA LEU A 113 -4.63 2.43 -6.54
C LEU A 113 -5.21 1.53 -7.63
N SER A 114 -4.77 0.27 -7.68
CA SER A 114 -5.30 -0.70 -8.65
C SER A 114 -6.79 -0.95 -8.47
N ALA A 115 -7.26 -1.05 -7.23
CA ALA A 115 -8.68 -1.20 -6.93
C ALA A 115 -9.50 0.06 -7.29
N PHE A 116 -8.93 1.26 -7.10
CA PHE A 116 -9.55 2.51 -7.51
C PHE A 116 -9.76 2.55 -9.03
N ILE A 117 -8.75 2.20 -9.81
CA ILE A 117 -8.82 2.22 -11.27
C ILE A 117 -9.83 1.19 -11.79
N LEU A 118 -9.89 0.00 -11.16
CA LEU A 118 -10.76 -1.08 -11.61
C LEU A 118 -12.21 -0.95 -11.13
N TYR A 119 -12.42 -0.47 -9.90
CA TYR A 119 -13.70 -0.50 -9.20
C TYR A 119 -14.13 0.86 -8.65
N GLY A 120 -13.36 1.93 -8.89
CA GLY A 120 -13.63 3.27 -8.39
C GLY A 120 -13.43 3.42 -6.88
N GLU A 121 -14.07 4.44 -6.31
CA GLU A 121 -13.92 4.82 -4.89
C GLU A 121 -14.27 3.70 -3.91
N ALA A 122 -15.30 2.91 -4.22
CA ALA A 122 -15.69 1.77 -3.40
C ALA A 122 -14.60 0.71 -3.33
N GLY A 123 -13.95 0.40 -4.47
CA GLY A 123 -12.83 -0.53 -4.52
C GLY A 123 -11.65 -0.08 -3.67
N PHE A 124 -11.30 1.21 -3.76
CA PHE A 124 -10.27 1.80 -2.92
C PHE A 124 -10.61 1.68 -1.43
N ALA A 125 -11.84 2.03 -1.04
CA ALA A 125 -12.29 1.95 0.35
C ALA A 125 -12.21 0.51 0.91
N TYR A 126 -12.59 -0.50 0.14
CA TYR A 126 -12.47 -1.91 0.56
C TYR A 126 -11.02 -2.30 0.81
N VAL A 127 -10.11 -1.90 -0.07
CA VAL A 127 -8.68 -2.18 0.12
C VAL A 127 -8.13 -1.46 1.34
N GLN A 128 -8.54 -0.21 1.60
CA GLN A 128 -8.14 0.53 2.80
C GLN A 128 -8.65 -0.13 4.09
N LEU A 129 -9.85 -0.73 4.08
CA LEU A 129 -10.36 -1.52 5.21
C LEU A 129 -9.51 -2.78 5.48
N ILE A 130 -9.05 -3.45 4.42
CA ILE A 130 -8.14 -4.60 4.54
C ILE A 130 -6.77 -4.15 5.05
N ALA A 131 -6.29 -3.00 4.61
CA ALA A 131 -4.98 -2.47 4.99
C ALA A 131 -4.95 -1.84 6.40
N ALA A 132 -6.10 -1.43 6.95
CA ALA A 132 -6.18 -0.71 8.22
C ALA A 132 -5.53 -1.43 9.42
N PRO A 133 -5.52 -2.79 9.54
CA PRO A 133 -4.85 -3.49 10.62
C PRO A 133 -3.33 -3.60 10.49
N GLN A 134 -2.73 -3.22 9.35
CA GLN A 134 -1.27 -3.25 9.09
C GLN A 134 -0.57 -2.05 9.70
#